data_a982d39389536f5859d119fa4a4c4031
#
_entry.id   a982d39389536f5859d119fa4a4c4031
#
_cell.length_a   1.000
_cell.length_b   1.000
_cell.length_c   1.000
_cell.angle_alpha   90.00
_cell.angle_beta   90.00
_cell.angle_gamma   90.00
#
_symmetry.space_group_name_H-M   'P 1'
#
loop_
_entity.id
_entity.type
_entity.pdbx_description
1 polymer ?
#
loop_
_entity_poly.entity_id
_entity_poly.type
_entity_poly.pdbx_seq_one_letter_code
_entity_poly.pdbx_strand_id
1 'polypeptide(L)'
;MTETEQNRTQNPEETVASSRRTTKRGGGDPAGRGRTTIADGVVEKIAGMAARDVVGVHAMGSGISRTFGAVRERVPGTSKSVTRGVSAEVGEVQTALDLEIVVDYGVSIADVARAVRENVIGAVERMTGLEVVEVNIAVSDVKLPEEEEEEPAQPRIQ
;
A
#
# COMPACT_ATOMS: atom_id res chain seq x y z
N MET A 1 41.40 -38.46 -68.48
CA MET A 1 42.32 -37.70 -67.69
C MET A 1 41.71 -36.42 -67.24
N THR A 2 40.96 -36.51 -66.25
CA THR A 2 40.33 -35.38 -65.61
C THR A 2 40.56 -35.47 -64.16
N GLU A 3 41.44 -34.69 -63.75
CA GLU A 3 41.62 -34.50 -62.32
C GLU A 3 40.50 -33.66 -61.77
N THR A 4 39.74 -34.32 -61.02
CA THR A 4 38.73 -33.66 -60.27
C THR A 4 39.37 -33.21 -58.98
N GLU A 5 39.84 -32.01 -58.96
CA GLU A 5 40.20 -31.36 -57.76
C GLU A 5 38.95 -31.13 -57.00
N GLN A 6 38.73 -31.93 -56.04
CA GLN A 6 37.80 -31.66 -54.99
C GLN A 6 38.36 -30.59 -54.13
N ASN A 7 37.98 -29.45 -54.43
CA ASN A 7 38.16 -28.34 -53.51
C ASN A 7 37.30 -28.59 -52.30
N ARG A 8 37.86 -29.16 -51.30
CA ARG A 8 37.31 -29.17 -49.98
C ARG A 8 37.54 -27.81 -49.40
N THR A 9 36.64 -26.97 -49.64
CA THR A 9 36.44 -25.86 -48.75
C THR A 9 35.95 -26.43 -47.44
N GLN A 10 36.91 -26.74 -46.64
CA GLN A 10 36.62 -26.88 -45.23
C GLN A 10 36.26 -25.49 -44.77
N ASN A 11 35.05 -25.38 -44.45
CA ASN A 11 34.55 -24.19 -43.79
C ASN A 11 35.08 -24.24 -42.36
N PRO A 12 36.02 -23.39 -41.99
CA PRO A 12 36.58 -23.38 -40.65
C PRO A 12 35.70 -22.58 -39.69
N GLU A 13 34.53 -22.25 -40.12
CA GLU A 13 33.69 -21.36 -39.34
C GLU A 13 32.68 -22.05 -38.45
N GLU A 14 32.82 -23.30 -38.25
CA GLU A 14 32.15 -23.96 -37.14
C GLU A 14 33.00 -24.06 -35.89
N THR A 15 33.90 -23.18 -35.69
CA THR A 15 34.11 -22.81 -34.32
C THR A 15 32.90 -22.01 -33.92
N VAL A 16 31.85 -22.72 -33.75
CA VAL A 16 30.81 -22.32 -32.89
C VAL A 16 31.49 -21.73 -31.69
N ALA A 17 31.41 -20.43 -31.60
CA ALA A 17 31.55 -19.84 -30.31
C ALA A 17 30.55 -20.61 -29.46
N SER A 18 31.05 -21.61 -28.80
CA SER A 18 30.35 -22.20 -27.69
C SER A 18 30.02 -21.03 -26.82
N SER A 19 28.84 -20.50 -27.01
CA SER A 19 28.35 -19.55 -26.10
C SER A 19 28.48 -20.26 -24.79
N ARG A 20 29.46 -19.88 -24.07
CA ARG A 20 29.54 -20.21 -22.67
C ARG A 20 28.30 -19.67 -22.09
N ARG A 21 27.27 -20.46 -22.16
CA ARG A 21 26.16 -20.29 -21.23
C ARG A 21 26.84 -20.53 -19.91
N THR A 22 27.40 -19.46 -19.41
CA THR A 22 27.63 -19.37 -17.99
C THR A 22 26.24 -19.53 -17.40
N THR A 23 25.92 -20.75 -17.10
CA THR A 23 24.82 -21.01 -16.20
C THR A 23 25.18 -20.25 -14.95
N LYS A 24 24.61 -19.06 -14.81
CA LYS A 24 24.71 -18.32 -13.58
C LYS A 24 24.13 -19.23 -12.52
N ARG A 25 24.96 -19.90 -11.79
CA ARG A 25 24.57 -20.62 -10.59
C ARG A 25 23.93 -19.60 -9.65
N GLY A 26 22.64 -19.79 -9.38
CA GLY A 26 21.89 -18.89 -8.52
C GLY A 26 21.25 -17.74 -9.28
N GLY A 27 20.69 -18.04 -10.46
CA GLY A 27 19.85 -17.28 -11.34
C GLY A 27 19.51 -15.86 -11.02
N GLY A 28 19.77 -14.98 -11.93
CA GLY A 28 19.13 -13.70 -12.06
C GLY A 28 19.76 -12.58 -11.25
N ASP A 29 19.10 -11.46 -11.35
CA ASP A 29 19.41 -10.25 -10.65
C ASP A 29 19.46 -10.48 -9.12
N PRO A 30 20.51 -10.01 -8.43
CA PRO A 30 20.56 -10.05 -6.97
C PRO A 30 19.33 -9.49 -6.28
N ALA A 31 18.68 -8.47 -6.83
CA ALA A 31 17.46 -7.88 -6.28
C ALA A 31 16.25 -8.83 -6.31
N GLY A 32 16.27 -9.82 -7.19
CA GLY A 32 15.22 -10.84 -7.30
C GLY A 32 15.45 -12.07 -6.42
N ARG A 33 16.49 -12.10 -5.64
CA ARG A 33 16.82 -13.25 -4.79
C ARG A 33 16.14 -13.12 -3.44
N GLY A 34 15.19 -13.99 -3.17
CA GLY A 34 14.45 -14.02 -1.93
C GLY A 34 13.03 -13.47 -2.09
N ARG A 35 12.39 -13.25 -0.98
CA ARG A 35 10.99 -12.83 -0.91
C ARG A 35 10.86 -11.63 0.01
N THR A 36 10.07 -10.65 -0.42
CA THR A 36 9.65 -9.53 0.42
C THR A 36 8.17 -9.71 0.75
N THR A 37 7.85 -9.74 2.02
CA THR A 37 6.47 -9.80 2.49
C THR A 37 6.11 -8.52 3.21
N ILE A 38 4.89 -8.05 3.01
CA ILE A 38 4.39 -6.83 3.61
C ILE A 38 3.22 -7.19 4.50
N ALA A 39 3.32 -6.84 5.77
CA ALA A 39 2.26 -7.07 6.74
C ALA A 39 1.06 -6.15 6.49
N ASP A 40 -0.14 -6.62 6.83
CA ASP A 40 -1.38 -5.86 6.70
C ASP A 40 -1.26 -4.48 7.38
N GLY A 41 -0.65 -4.42 8.56
CA GLY A 41 -0.45 -3.20 9.31
C GLY A 41 0.40 -2.14 8.61
N VAL A 42 1.31 -2.54 7.75
CA VAL A 42 2.11 -1.60 6.93
C VAL A 42 1.22 -0.89 5.93
N VAL A 43 0.39 -1.66 5.21
CA VAL A 43 -0.55 -1.10 4.25
C VAL A 43 -1.58 -0.20 4.95
N GLU A 44 -2.07 -0.62 6.11
CA GLU A 44 -3.01 0.16 6.92
C GLU A 44 -2.44 1.52 7.33
N LYS A 45 -1.19 1.56 7.75
CA LYS A 45 -0.53 2.83 8.11
C LYS A 45 -0.36 3.77 6.93
N ILE A 46 0.07 3.24 5.80
CA ILE A 46 0.21 4.04 4.57
C ILE A 46 -1.14 4.59 4.14
N ALA A 47 -2.16 3.74 4.11
CA ALA A 47 -3.51 4.12 3.73
C ALA A 47 -4.11 5.16 4.68
N GLY A 48 -3.92 4.97 5.98
CA GLY A 48 -4.41 5.90 6.99
C GLY A 48 -3.79 7.29 6.86
N MET A 49 -2.50 7.36 6.65
CA MET A 49 -1.80 8.64 6.43
C MET A 49 -2.27 9.31 5.14
N ALA A 50 -2.38 8.56 4.06
CA ALA A 50 -2.82 9.10 2.78
C ALA A 50 -4.27 9.60 2.82
N ALA A 51 -5.15 8.91 3.52
CA ALA A 51 -6.54 9.31 3.68
C ALA A 51 -6.67 10.61 4.49
N ARG A 52 -5.88 10.77 5.53
CA ARG A 52 -5.89 11.97 6.38
C ARG A 52 -5.39 13.22 5.67
N ASP A 53 -4.54 13.06 4.66
CA ASP A 53 -4.01 14.20 3.90
C ASP A 53 -5.06 14.82 2.98
N VAL A 54 -6.17 14.16 2.73
CA VAL A 54 -7.23 14.66 1.85
C VAL A 54 -8.05 15.73 2.56
N VAL A 55 -8.19 16.88 1.92
CA VAL A 55 -9.04 17.97 2.43
C VAL A 55 -10.50 17.50 2.49
N GLY A 56 -11.14 17.73 3.61
CA GLY A 56 -12.52 17.30 3.88
C GLY A 56 -12.61 16.06 4.76
N VAL A 57 -11.54 15.32 4.94
CA VAL A 57 -11.45 14.24 5.92
C VAL A 57 -11.15 14.85 7.28
N HIS A 58 -12.11 14.73 8.20
CA HIS A 58 -11.96 15.25 9.55
C HIS A 58 -11.20 14.28 10.45
N ALA A 59 -11.59 13.01 10.40
CA ALA A 59 -10.99 11.95 11.22
C ALA A 59 -11.20 10.59 10.57
N MET A 60 -10.44 9.61 11.05
CA MET A 60 -10.57 8.22 10.69
C MET A 60 -11.31 7.45 11.78
N GLY A 61 -12.13 6.50 11.35
CA GLY A 61 -12.89 5.61 12.22
C GLY A 61 -14.19 6.22 12.73
N SER A 62 -15.07 5.34 13.22
CA SER A 62 -16.29 5.73 13.92
C SER A 62 -15.97 6.22 15.35
N GLY A 63 -16.96 6.83 16.01
CA GLY A 63 -16.84 7.21 17.41
C GLY A 63 -16.47 6.03 18.32
N ILE A 64 -17.03 4.87 18.05
CA ILE A 64 -16.72 3.63 18.78
C ILE A 64 -15.29 3.18 18.53
N SER A 65 -14.86 3.13 17.27
CA SER A 65 -13.49 2.78 16.89
C SER A 65 -12.47 3.75 17.51
N ARG A 66 -12.79 5.03 17.56
CA ARG A 66 -11.93 6.03 18.20
C ARG A 66 -11.81 5.82 19.70
N THR A 67 -12.88 5.43 20.36
CA THR A 67 -12.88 5.12 21.79
C THR A 67 -12.01 3.90 22.09
N PHE A 68 -12.18 2.82 21.33
CA PHE A 68 -11.34 1.64 21.46
C PHE A 68 -9.88 1.93 21.11
N GLY A 69 -9.63 2.76 20.11
CA GLY A 69 -8.28 3.20 19.75
C GLY A 69 -7.59 3.96 20.89
N ALA A 70 -8.30 4.84 21.58
CA ALA A 70 -7.78 5.57 22.72
C ALA A 70 -7.43 4.65 23.89
N VAL A 71 -8.18 3.60 24.12
CA VAL A 71 -7.88 2.57 25.14
C VAL A 71 -6.64 1.76 24.72
N ARG A 72 -6.52 1.40 23.46
CA ARG A 72 -5.36 0.68 22.94
C ARG A 72 -4.06 1.48 23.00
N GLU A 73 -4.13 2.78 22.81
CA GLU A 73 -2.96 3.66 22.88
C GLU A 73 -2.31 3.71 24.27
N ARG A 74 -3.07 3.38 25.30
CA ARG A 74 -2.57 3.32 26.67
C ARG A 74 -1.86 2.02 27.00
N VAL A 75 -1.94 1.01 26.14
CA VAL A 75 -1.28 -0.27 26.34
C VAL A 75 0.06 -0.25 25.60
N PRO A 76 1.19 -0.48 26.28
CA PRO A 76 2.49 -0.52 25.63
C PRO A 76 2.55 -1.57 24.53
N GLY A 77 2.97 -1.19 23.33
CA GLY A 77 3.15 -2.10 22.20
C GLY A 77 1.97 -2.21 21.23
N THR A 78 0.90 -1.45 21.45
CA THR A 78 -0.22 -1.41 20.49
C THR A 78 -0.01 -0.35 19.41
N SER A 79 -0.49 -0.64 18.19
CA SER A 79 -0.41 0.29 17.08
C SER A 79 -1.09 1.61 17.40
N LYS A 80 -0.44 2.69 17.00
CA LYS A 80 -0.94 4.04 17.14
C LYS A 80 -2.23 4.23 16.35
N SER A 81 -3.00 5.27 16.72
CA SER A 81 -4.28 5.68 16.13
C SER A 81 -4.29 5.87 14.61
N VAL A 82 -3.14 5.87 13.94
CA VAL A 82 -3.01 6.05 12.50
C VAL A 82 -3.71 4.94 11.70
N THR A 83 -3.84 3.75 12.26
CA THR A 83 -4.55 2.63 11.63
C THR A 83 -6.04 2.55 11.99
N ARG A 84 -6.51 3.47 12.81
CA ARG A 84 -7.91 3.51 13.23
C ARG A 84 -8.82 3.74 12.01
N GLY A 85 -9.84 2.90 11.87
CA GLY A 85 -10.77 2.95 10.74
C GLY A 85 -10.17 2.45 9.43
N VAL A 86 -9.05 1.76 9.48
CA VAL A 86 -8.39 1.17 8.30
C VAL A 86 -8.24 -0.32 8.50
N SER A 87 -8.66 -1.08 7.51
CA SER A 87 -8.46 -2.53 7.45
C SER A 87 -7.89 -2.89 6.08
N ALA A 88 -6.90 -3.75 6.05
CA ALA A 88 -6.28 -4.22 4.82
C ALA A 88 -6.18 -5.73 4.79
N GLU A 89 -6.45 -6.29 3.62
CA GLU A 89 -6.13 -7.68 3.30
C GLU A 89 -5.00 -7.66 2.27
N VAL A 90 -3.86 -8.21 2.63
CA VAL A 90 -2.67 -8.19 1.79
C VAL A 90 -2.38 -9.58 1.26
N GLY A 91 -2.39 -9.70 -0.08
CA GLY A 91 -1.92 -10.87 -0.80
C GLY A 91 -0.48 -10.73 -1.24
N GLU A 92 -0.02 -11.64 -2.07
CA GLU A 92 1.36 -11.60 -2.59
C GLU A 92 1.60 -10.42 -3.55
N VAL A 93 0.60 -10.06 -4.34
CA VAL A 93 0.71 -9.03 -5.38
C VAL A 93 -0.39 -7.99 -5.31
N GLN A 94 -1.43 -8.23 -4.53
CA GLN A 94 -2.63 -7.38 -4.46
C GLN A 94 -3.03 -7.11 -3.02
N THR A 95 -3.73 -6.00 -2.84
CA THR A 95 -4.34 -5.67 -1.55
C THR A 95 -5.72 -5.05 -1.75
N ALA A 96 -6.60 -5.30 -0.80
CA ALA A 96 -7.91 -4.67 -0.68
C ALA A 96 -7.98 -3.90 0.63
N LEU A 97 -8.66 -2.77 0.61
CA LEU A 97 -8.73 -1.84 1.73
C LEU A 97 -10.16 -1.47 2.07
N ASP A 98 -10.44 -1.39 3.34
CA ASP A 98 -11.67 -0.82 3.88
C ASP A 98 -11.32 0.35 4.78
N LEU A 99 -11.92 1.49 4.49
CA LEU A 99 -11.70 2.75 5.21
C LEU A 99 -13.01 3.24 5.81
N GLU A 100 -12.94 3.73 7.03
CA GLU A 100 -14.04 4.40 7.70
C GLU A 100 -13.59 5.82 8.05
N ILE A 101 -14.29 6.80 7.51
CA ILE A 101 -13.93 8.22 7.65
C ILE A 101 -15.06 9.05 8.21
N VAL A 102 -14.69 10.14 8.84
CA VAL A 102 -15.57 11.24 9.22
C VAL A 102 -15.21 12.44 8.36
N VAL A 103 -16.16 13.07 7.76
CA VAL A 103 -15.97 14.23 6.89
C VAL A 103 -16.45 15.51 7.55
N ASP A 104 -15.94 16.66 7.10
CA ASP A 104 -16.41 17.96 7.53
C ASP A 104 -17.77 18.27 6.89
N TYR A 105 -18.64 18.94 7.65
CA TYR A 105 -19.90 19.43 7.11
C TYR A 105 -19.66 20.44 5.97
N GLY A 106 -20.45 20.32 4.93
CA GLY A 106 -20.40 21.23 3.78
C GLY A 106 -19.54 20.73 2.61
N VAL A 107 -18.77 19.67 2.79
CA VAL A 107 -18.00 19.07 1.70
C VAL A 107 -18.88 18.16 0.84
N SER A 108 -18.48 17.99 -0.41
CA SER A 108 -19.07 16.95 -1.26
C SER A 108 -18.48 15.59 -0.85
N ILE A 109 -19.30 14.75 -0.22
CA ILE A 109 -18.88 13.43 0.25
C ILE A 109 -18.38 12.57 -0.91
N ALA A 110 -19.06 12.61 -2.05
CA ALA A 110 -18.65 11.85 -3.23
C ALA A 110 -17.27 12.28 -3.74
N ASP A 111 -16.98 13.56 -3.75
CA ASP A 111 -15.69 14.08 -4.20
C ASP A 111 -14.58 13.77 -3.20
N VAL A 112 -14.87 13.89 -1.91
CA VAL A 112 -13.90 13.51 -0.86
C VAL A 112 -13.58 12.01 -0.93
N ALA A 113 -14.59 11.17 -1.08
CA ALA A 113 -14.38 9.73 -1.22
C ALA A 113 -13.53 9.38 -2.45
N ARG A 114 -13.77 10.05 -3.56
CA ARG A 114 -12.96 9.88 -4.77
C ARG A 114 -11.51 10.29 -4.53
N ALA A 115 -11.29 11.45 -3.94
CA ALA A 115 -9.95 11.95 -3.64
C ALA A 115 -9.21 11.05 -2.65
N VAL A 116 -9.89 10.55 -1.64
CA VAL A 116 -9.32 9.58 -0.69
C VAL A 116 -8.89 8.31 -1.43
N ARG A 117 -9.77 7.78 -2.27
CA ARG A 117 -9.45 6.56 -3.02
C ARG A 117 -8.23 6.75 -3.92
N GLU A 118 -8.18 7.83 -4.67
CA GLU A 118 -7.04 8.14 -5.53
C GLU A 118 -5.75 8.29 -4.74
N ASN A 119 -5.78 9.02 -3.65
CA ASN A 119 -4.60 9.27 -2.82
C ASN A 119 -4.09 8.01 -2.13
N VAL A 120 -4.99 7.22 -1.59
CA VAL A 120 -4.66 5.95 -0.93
C VAL A 120 -4.07 4.95 -1.92
N ILE A 121 -4.69 4.77 -3.06
CA ILE A 121 -4.19 3.86 -4.10
C ILE A 121 -2.79 4.28 -4.55
N GLY A 122 -2.61 5.56 -4.85
CA GLY A 122 -1.31 6.08 -5.28
C GLY A 122 -0.21 5.87 -4.24
N ALA A 123 -0.49 6.15 -2.98
CA ALA A 123 0.49 6.00 -1.91
C ALA A 123 0.83 4.53 -1.64
N VAL A 124 -0.16 3.67 -1.55
CA VAL A 124 0.04 2.24 -1.29
C VAL A 124 0.81 1.59 -2.44
N GLU A 125 0.39 1.80 -3.68
CA GLU A 125 1.05 1.21 -4.84
C GLU A 125 2.50 1.69 -5.00
N ARG A 126 2.74 2.96 -4.77
CA ARG A 126 4.09 3.55 -4.86
C ARG A 126 5.04 3.01 -3.79
N MET A 127 4.56 2.87 -2.56
CA MET A 127 5.41 2.46 -1.45
C MET A 127 5.59 0.95 -1.35
N THR A 128 4.60 0.17 -1.77
CA THR A 128 4.60 -1.29 -1.58
C THR A 128 4.82 -2.07 -2.86
N GLY A 129 4.49 -1.50 -4.00
CA GLY A 129 4.47 -2.23 -5.26
C GLY A 129 3.30 -3.20 -5.42
N LEU A 130 2.40 -3.25 -4.46
CA LEU A 130 1.18 -4.05 -4.55
C LEU A 130 0.14 -3.32 -5.41
N GLU A 131 -0.68 -4.09 -6.12
CA GLU A 131 -1.85 -3.56 -6.79
C GLU A 131 -3.01 -3.44 -5.80
N VAL A 132 -3.57 -2.25 -5.67
CA VAL A 132 -4.78 -2.04 -4.87
C VAL A 132 -6.00 -2.31 -5.75
N VAL A 133 -6.65 -3.44 -5.51
CA VAL A 133 -7.78 -3.88 -6.33
C VAL A 133 -9.11 -3.29 -5.89
N GLU A 134 -9.21 -2.86 -4.64
CA GLU A 134 -10.45 -2.36 -4.08
C GLU A 134 -10.17 -1.43 -2.90
N VAL A 135 -10.86 -0.33 -2.85
CA VAL A 135 -10.90 0.57 -1.69
C VAL A 135 -12.36 0.90 -1.40
N ASN A 136 -12.87 0.32 -0.34
CA ASN A 136 -14.21 0.61 0.16
C ASN A 136 -14.13 1.73 1.20
N ILE A 137 -14.98 2.71 1.07
CA ILE A 137 -15.00 3.87 1.94
C ILE A 137 -16.39 3.99 2.56
N ALA A 138 -16.44 3.88 3.88
CA ALA A 138 -17.63 4.16 4.67
C ALA A 138 -17.48 5.53 5.31
N VAL A 139 -18.45 6.38 5.11
CA VAL A 139 -18.55 7.68 5.79
C VAL A 139 -19.45 7.49 7.00
N SER A 140 -18.87 7.44 8.18
CA SER A 140 -19.58 7.07 9.40
C SER A 140 -20.18 8.27 10.14
N ASP A 141 -19.68 9.46 9.86
CA ASP A 141 -20.16 10.67 10.53
C ASP A 141 -19.78 11.93 9.75
N VAL A 142 -20.42 13.02 10.09
CA VAL A 142 -20.14 14.37 9.59
C VAL A 142 -19.84 15.25 10.79
N LYS A 143 -18.69 15.90 10.79
CA LYS A 143 -18.32 16.86 11.83
C LYS A 143 -19.07 18.17 11.59
N LEU A 144 -19.95 18.52 12.48
CA LEU A 144 -20.70 19.78 12.44
C LEU A 144 -19.83 20.94 12.96
N PRO A 145 -20.00 22.17 12.43
CA PRO A 145 -19.21 23.32 12.87
C PRO A 145 -19.38 23.66 14.35
N GLU A 146 -20.50 23.26 14.93
CA GLU A 146 -20.86 23.55 16.33
C GLU A 146 -20.45 22.44 17.30
N GLU A 147 -19.99 21.29 16.77
CA GLU A 147 -19.45 20.21 17.59
C GLU A 147 -18.02 20.54 17.95
N GLU A 148 -17.85 21.11 19.14
CA GLU A 148 -16.52 21.20 19.72
C GLU A 148 -16.05 19.78 20.04
N GLU A 149 -14.81 19.48 19.72
CA GLU A 149 -14.17 18.29 20.27
C GLU A 149 -14.30 18.38 21.78
N GLU A 150 -15.03 17.45 22.38
CA GLU A 150 -15.12 17.37 23.82
C GLU A 150 -13.73 17.13 24.36
N GLU A 151 -13.03 18.21 24.65
CA GLU A 151 -11.88 18.11 25.55
C GLU A 151 -12.45 17.57 26.88
N PRO A 152 -11.86 16.49 27.41
CA PRO A 152 -12.30 16.00 28.70
C PRO A 152 -12.30 17.15 29.66
N ALA A 153 -13.48 17.46 30.20
CA ALA A 153 -13.65 18.53 31.15
C ALA A 153 -12.60 18.37 32.23
N GLN A 154 -11.66 19.29 32.28
CA GLN A 154 -10.70 19.30 33.36
C GLN A 154 -11.50 19.51 34.63
N PRO A 155 -11.37 18.63 35.62
CA PRO A 155 -12.08 18.84 36.87
C PRO A 155 -11.66 20.21 37.41
N ARG A 156 -12.63 21.10 37.56
CA ARG A 156 -12.39 22.34 38.28
C ARG A 156 -12.08 21.93 39.71
N ILE A 157 -10.83 21.90 40.03
CA ILE A 157 -10.42 21.74 41.39
C ILE A 157 -10.74 23.04 42.13
N GLN A 158 -11.70 22.94 43.01
CA GLN A 158 -11.89 24.00 43.98
C GLN A 158 -10.81 23.90 45.05
#